data_32f22840ce93bf8b7f1405304df58678
#
_entry.id   32f22840ce93bf8b7f1405304df58678
#
_cell.length_a   1.000
_cell.length_b   1.000
_cell.length_c   1.000
_cell.angle_alpha   90.00
_cell.angle_beta   90.00
_cell.angle_gamma   90.00
#
_symmetry.space_group_name_H-M   'P 1'
#
loop_
_entity.id
_entity.type
_entity.pdbx_description
1 polymer ?
#
loop_
_entity_poly.entity_id
_entity_poly.type
_entity_poly.pdbx_seq_one_letter_code
_entity_poly.pdbx_strand_id
1 'polypeptide(L)'
;MHDGVTEAIAGFPVKIQSPCEGTGYEVGSLSIIKGSRNLEGARKFVDWALTPQAQKLGADARQFQVPSNREAQLPPQAPRFADIKLIDYDFAKYGASAERKCLLERWEREVNSQPK
;
A
#
# COMPACT_ATOMS: atom_id res chain seq x y z
N MET A 1 5.13 3.37 4.44
CA MET A 1 6.32 2.58 4.84
C MET A 1 7.20 2.22 3.66
N HIS A 2 6.67 1.61 2.59
CA HIS A 2 7.47 1.19 1.42
C HIS A 2 8.26 2.35 0.78
N ASP A 3 7.70 3.55 0.67
CA ASP A 3 8.42 4.72 0.14
C ASP A 3 9.64 5.08 0.99
N GLY A 4 9.51 5.09 2.32
CA GLY A 4 10.63 5.33 3.22
C GLY A 4 11.74 4.28 3.07
N VAL A 5 11.40 3.02 2.82
CA VAL A 5 12.39 1.95 2.54
C VAL A 5 13.11 2.25 1.23
N THR A 6 12.40 2.67 0.21
CA THR A 6 12.97 3.06 -1.10
C THR A 6 13.97 4.20 -0.94
N GLU A 7 13.61 5.23 -0.18
CA GLU A 7 14.48 6.39 0.08
C GLU A 7 15.71 6.01 0.91
N ALA A 8 15.54 5.17 1.94
CA ALA A 8 16.67 4.67 2.74
C ALA A 8 17.68 3.89 1.89
N ILE A 9 17.20 3.03 0.98
CA ILE A 9 18.04 2.26 0.06
C ILE A 9 18.73 3.17 -0.96
N ALA A 10 18.09 4.27 -1.34
CA ALA A 10 18.68 5.29 -2.22
C ALA A 10 19.77 6.13 -1.52
N GLY A 11 19.99 5.93 -0.21
CA GLY A 11 21.04 6.60 0.56
C GLY A 11 20.58 7.88 1.26
N PHE A 12 19.29 8.19 1.24
CA PHE A 12 18.77 9.33 2.00
C PHE A 12 18.79 9.03 3.52
N PRO A 13 19.07 10.03 4.37
CA PRO A 13 19.18 9.87 5.83
C PRO A 13 17.79 9.79 6.48
N VAL A 14 16.98 8.82 6.06
CA VAL A 14 15.64 8.56 6.59
C VAL A 14 15.63 7.35 7.51
N LYS A 15 14.83 7.42 8.57
CA LYS A 15 14.55 6.31 9.47
C LYS A 15 13.07 6.01 9.46
N ILE A 16 12.72 4.74 9.26
CA ILE A 16 11.34 4.29 9.23
C ILE A 16 11.01 3.70 10.61
N GLN A 17 9.93 4.19 11.21
CA GLN A 17 9.46 3.74 12.51
C GLN A 17 7.96 3.50 12.45
N SER A 18 7.51 2.28 12.75
CA SER A 18 6.10 1.99 12.96
C SER A 18 5.68 2.38 14.37
N PRO A 19 4.52 3.03 14.54
CA PRO A 19 3.98 3.33 15.88
C PRO A 19 3.71 2.05 16.67
N CYS A 20 3.98 2.07 17.97
CA CYS A 20 3.71 0.93 18.85
C CYS A 20 2.21 0.68 19.08
N GLU A 21 1.39 1.73 18.93
CA GLU A 21 -0.07 1.67 18.98
C GLU A 21 -0.64 0.90 17.78
N GLY A 22 0.05 0.94 16.66
CA GLY A 22 -0.32 0.35 15.40
C GLY A 22 -0.43 1.37 14.27
N THR A 23 -0.42 0.91 13.06
CA THR A 23 -0.52 1.74 11.85
C THR A 23 -1.70 1.32 10.97
N GLY A 24 -2.26 2.28 10.26
CA GLY A 24 -3.21 2.02 9.19
C GLY A 24 -2.53 1.33 8.01
N TYR A 25 -3.35 0.78 7.15
CA TYR A 25 -2.91 0.12 5.94
C TYR A 25 -3.95 0.28 4.83
N GLU A 26 -3.51 0.14 3.61
CA GLU A 26 -4.41 0.01 2.46
C GLU A 26 -4.06 -1.24 1.66
N VAL A 27 -5.05 -1.76 0.96
CA VAL A 27 -4.88 -2.91 0.08
C VAL A 27 -5.06 -2.42 -1.36
N GLY A 28 -3.97 -2.42 -2.13
CA GLY A 28 -4.04 -2.19 -3.55
C GLY A 28 -4.90 -3.26 -4.21
N SER A 29 -5.80 -2.87 -5.11
CA SER A 29 -6.72 -3.80 -5.73
C SER A 29 -6.66 -3.74 -7.24
N LEU A 30 -7.00 -4.85 -7.86
CA LEU A 30 -7.11 -5.03 -9.29
C LEU A 30 -8.51 -5.53 -9.62
N SER A 31 -9.19 -4.91 -10.57
CA SER A 31 -10.54 -5.33 -10.96
C SER A 31 -10.72 -5.28 -12.48
N ILE A 32 -11.59 -6.15 -12.98
CA ILE A 32 -11.96 -6.21 -14.40
C ILE A 32 -13.13 -5.26 -14.63
N ILE A 33 -12.96 -4.33 -15.57
CA ILE A 33 -14.01 -3.38 -15.95
C ILE A 33 -15.17 -4.13 -16.58
N LYS A 34 -16.40 -3.87 -16.11
CA LYS A 34 -17.63 -4.43 -16.72
C LYS A 34 -17.73 -3.97 -18.18
N GLY A 35 -17.94 -4.93 -19.07
CA GLY A 35 -18.01 -4.65 -20.51
C GLY A 35 -16.64 -4.55 -21.20
N SER A 36 -15.58 -5.03 -20.56
CA SER A 36 -14.26 -5.14 -21.19
C SER A 36 -14.33 -5.80 -22.56
N ARG A 37 -13.73 -5.19 -23.59
CA ARG A 37 -13.70 -5.72 -24.96
C ARG A 37 -12.90 -7.04 -25.08
N ASN A 38 -11.98 -7.27 -24.15
CA ASN A 38 -11.18 -8.49 -24.10
C ASN A 38 -11.22 -9.07 -22.68
N LEU A 39 -12.36 -9.66 -22.34
CA LEU A 39 -12.58 -10.23 -21.01
C LEU A 39 -11.62 -11.39 -20.72
N GLU A 40 -11.34 -12.23 -21.73
CA GLU A 40 -10.42 -13.36 -21.57
C GLU A 40 -8.99 -12.88 -21.28
N GLY A 41 -8.50 -11.93 -22.04
CA GLY A 41 -7.19 -11.30 -21.79
C GLY A 41 -7.12 -10.62 -20.42
N ALA A 42 -8.19 -9.94 -20.01
CA ALA A 42 -8.26 -9.31 -18.70
C ALA A 42 -8.19 -10.33 -17.56
N ARG A 43 -8.87 -11.48 -17.67
CA ARG A 43 -8.78 -12.58 -16.70
C ARG A 43 -7.36 -13.15 -16.63
N LYS A 44 -6.75 -13.46 -17.77
CA LYS A 44 -5.36 -13.94 -17.82
C LYS A 44 -4.38 -12.96 -17.18
N PHE A 45 -4.60 -11.66 -17.37
CA PHE A 45 -3.78 -10.63 -16.73
C PHE A 45 -3.96 -10.61 -15.20
N VAL A 46 -5.19 -10.70 -14.70
CA VAL A 46 -5.45 -10.78 -13.26
C VAL A 46 -4.80 -12.02 -12.65
N ASP A 47 -4.98 -13.18 -13.28
CA ASP A 47 -4.38 -14.43 -12.82
C ASP A 47 -2.85 -14.32 -12.78
N TRP A 48 -2.24 -13.77 -13.83
CA TRP A 48 -0.80 -13.52 -13.86
C TRP A 48 -0.35 -12.54 -12.77
N ALA A 49 -1.05 -11.41 -12.58
CA ALA A 49 -0.68 -10.38 -11.60
C ALA A 49 -0.72 -10.88 -10.15
N LEU A 50 -1.47 -11.95 -9.88
CA LEU A 50 -1.53 -12.60 -8.58
C LEU A 50 -0.47 -13.70 -8.38
N THR A 51 0.35 -14.00 -9.39
CA THR A 51 1.44 -14.97 -9.25
C THR A 51 2.60 -14.39 -8.41
N PRO A 52 3.38 -15.27 -7.72
CA PRO A 52 4.57 -14.84 -6.99
C PRO A 52 5.58 -14.11 -7.87
N GLN A 53 5.74 -14.58 -9.11
CA GLN A 53 6.68 -14.00 -10.08
C GLN A 53 6.30 -12.57 -10.45
N ALA A 54 5.01 -12.32 -10.76
CA ALA A 54 4.54 -10.97 -11.08
C ALA A 54 4.67 -10.02 -9.89
N GLN A 55 4.30 -10.48 -8.70
CA GLN A 55 4.38 -9.65 -7.50
C GLN A 55 5.82 -9.35 -7.05
N LYS A 56 6.77 -10.23 -7.37
CA LYS A 56 8.19 -9.98 -7.15
C LYS A 56 8.73 -8.83 -8.01
N LEU A 57 8.18 -8.59 -9.21
CA LEU A 57 8.63 -7.52 -10.10
C LEU A 57 8.60 -6.14 -9.46
N GLY A 58 7.66 -5.88 -8.54
CA GLY A 58 7.61 -4.65 -7.77
C GLY A 58 8.90 -4.44 -6.96
N ALA A 59 9.32 -5.47 -6.23
CA ALA A 59 10.55 -5.42 -5.43
C ALA A 59 11.81 -5.29 -6.31
N ASP A 60 11.85 -5.97 -7.46
CA ASP A 60 12.95 -5.86 -8.43
C ASP A 60 13.04 -4.43 -9.01
N ALA A 61 11.90 -3.74 -9.14
CA ALA A 61 11.81 -2.33 -9.51
C ALA A 61 11.96 -1.36 -8.32
N ARG A 62 12.45 -1.82 -7.17
CA ARG A 62 12.61 -1.05 -5.92
C ARG A 62 11.32 -0.50 -5.33
N GLN A 63 10.20 -1.15 -5.61
CA GLN A 63 8.90 -0.88 -4.99
C GLN A 63 8.67 -1.93 -3.90
N PHE A 64 8.85 -1.55 -2.63
CA PHE A 64 8.86 -2.48 -1.50
C PHE A 64 7.49 -2.64 -0.84
N GLN A 65 6.44 -2.70 -1.63
CA GLN A 65 5.11 -3.04 -1.16
C GLN A 65 5.06 -4.51 -0.72
N VAL A 66 4.26 -4.81 0.28
CA VAL A 66 4.08 -6.19 0.72
C VAL A 66 3.15 -6.91 -0.26
N PRO A 67 3.59 -7.99 -0.91
CA PRO A 67 2.76 -8.73 -1.84
C PRO A 67 1.62 -9.45 -1.13
N SER A 68 0.50 -9.62 -1.82
CA SER A 68 -0.63 -10.43 -1.34
C SER A 68 -0.38 -11.94 -1.48
N ASN A 69 0.49 -12.34 -2.39
CA ASN A 69 0.87 -13.73 -2.56
C ASN A 69 1.95 -14.13 -1.57
N ARG A 70 1.68 -15.15 -0.74
CA ARG A 70 2.60 -15.60 0.33
C ARG A 70 3.88 -16.24 -0.18
N GLU A 71 3.89 -16.73 -1.41
CA GLU A 71 5.06 -17.35 -2.04
C GLU A 71 5.96 -16.32 -2.74
N ALA A 72 5.52 -15.07 -2.86
CA ALA A 72 6.33 -14.02 -3.44
C ALA A 72 7.54 -13.71 -2.54
N GLN A 73 8.73 -13.87 -3.09
CA GLN A 73 9.97 -13.60 -2.38
C GLN A 73 10.22 -12.10 -2.29
N LEU A 74 10.47 -11.64 -1.07
CA LEU A 74 10.84 -10.26 -0.79
C LEU A 74 12.32 -10.16 -0.45
N PRO A 75 12.97 -9.06 -0.86
CA PRO A 75 14.33 -8.79 -0.42
C PRO A 75 14.34 -8.51 1.10
N PRO A 76 15.49 -8.70 1.79
CA PRO A 76 15.58 -8.51 3.23
C PRO A 76 15.19 -7.12 3.73
N GLN A 77 15.28 -6.10 2.86
CA GLN A 77 14.96 -4.72 3.17
C GLN A 77 13.45 -4.42 3.14
N ALA A 78 12.66 -5.30 2.52
CA ALA A 78 11.21 -5.08 2.43
C ALA A 78 10.53 -5.22 3.80
N PRO A 79 9.51 -4.41 4.08
CA PRO A 79 8.77 -4.52 5.33
C PRO A 79 8.03 -5.86 5.41
N ARG A 80 7.95 -6.44 6.60
CA ARG A 80 7.23 -7.68 6.86
C ARG A 80 6.02 -7.40 7.73
N PHE A 81 4.89 -8.02 7.43
CA PHE A 81 3.71 -7.89 8.28
C PHE A 81 3.93 -8.35 9.72
N ALA A 82 4.82 -9.32 9.95
CA ALA A 82 5.14 -9.79 11.29
C ALA A 82 5.77 -8.72 12.19
N ASP A 83 6.41 -7.72 11.58
CA ASP A 83 7.11 -6.65 12.30
C ASP A 83 6.25 -5.38 12.45
N ILE A 84 5.01 -5.42 11.96
CA ILE A 84 4.12 -4.26 11.91
C ILE A 84 2.82 -4.58 12.63
N LYS A 85 2.51 -3.81 13.67
CA LYS A 85 1.19 -3.87 14.29
C LYS A 85 0.20 -3.08 13.44
N LEU A 86 -0.80 -3.77 12.90
CA LEU A 86 -1.89 -3.13 12.18
C LEU A 86 -3.02 -2.77 13.14
N ILE A 87 -3.66 -1.62 12.92
CA ILE A 87 -4.89 -1.25 13.63
C ILE A 87 -6.07 -2.04 13.08
N ASP A 88 -7.11 -2.20 13.89
CA ASP A 88 -8.41 -2.67 13.41
C ASP A 88 -9.09 -1.53 12.63
N TYR A 89 -8.94 -1.58 11.29
CA TYR A 89 -9.34 -0.50 10.43
C TYR A 89 -10.76 -0.68 9.90
N ASP A 90 -11.66 0.20 10.28
CA ASP A 90 -13.04 0.21 9.79
C ASP A 90 -13.12 0.78 8.36
N PHE A 91 -13.00 -0.10 7.39
CA PHE A 91 -13.10 0.26 5.96
C PHE A 91 -14.45 0.84 5.57
N ALA A 92 -15.55 0.42 6.21
CA ALA A 92 -16.87 0.92 5.91
C ALA A 92 -17.01 2.39 6.33
N LYS A 93 -16.54 2.73 7.52
CA LYS A 93 -16.55 4.08 8.05
C LYS A 93 -15.58 4.99 7.27
N TYR A 94 -14.31 4.65 7.25
CA TYR A 94 -13.28 5.53 6.69
C TYR A 94 -13.21 5.52 5.16
N GLY A 95 -13.82 4.52 4.51
CA GLY A 95 -14.03 4.50 3.07
C GLY A 95 -15.22 5.34 2.60
N ALA A 96 -16.10 5.78 3.51
CA ALA A 96 -17.23 6.64 3.16
C ALA A 96 -16.77 8.02 2.68
N SER A 97 -17.33 8.48 1.56
CA SER A 97 -16.94 9.77 0.95
C SER A 97 -17.14 10.96 1.89
N ALA A 98 -18.19 10.95 2.71
CA ALA A 98 -18.46 12.00 3.69
C ALA A 98 -17.37 12.06 4.78
N GLU A 99 -16.99 10.91 5.32
CA GLU A 99 -15.94 10.82 6.33
C GLU A 99 -14.58 11.26 5.77
N ARG A 100 -14.24 10.79 4.56
CA ARG A 100 -13.02 11.21 3.87
C ARG A 100 -12.97 12.73 3.68
N LYS A 101 -14.07 13.35 3.24
CA LYS A 101 -14.16 14.81 3.07
C LYS A 101 -13.93 15.53 4.40
N CYS A 102 -14.62 15.10 5.45
CA CYS A 102 -14.49 15.67 6.79
C CYS A 102 -13.03 15.61 7.31
N LEU A 103 -12.37 14.46 7.15
CA LEU A 103 -10.99 14.28 7.58
C LEU A 103 -10.01 15.16 6.80
N LEU A 104 -10.20 15.29 5.47
CA LEU A 104 -9.36 16.15 4.64
C LEU A 104 -9.53 17.63 4.98
N GLU A 105 -10.77 18.10 5.17
CA GLU A 105 -11.06 19.47 5.57
C GLU A 105 -10.48 19.79 6.97
N ARG A 106 -10.57 18.83 7.88
CA ARG A 106 -9.99 18.95 9.20
C ARG A 106 -8.47 19.02 9.16
N TRP A 107 -7.83 18.15 8.39
CA TRP A 107 -6.37 18.18 8.18
C TRP A 107 -5.91 19.52 7.61
N GLU A 108 -6.59 20.03 6.58
CA GLU A 108 -6.24 21.31 5.96
C GLU A 108 -6.31 22.45 6.98
N ARG A 109 -7.38 22.52 7.76
CA ARG A 109 -7.61 23.58 8.72
C ARG A 109 -6.68 23.50 9.95
N GLU A 110 -6.47 22.29 10.49
CA GLU A 110 -5.84 22.11 11.80
C GLU A 110 -4.34 21.78 11.71
N VAL A 111 -3.86 21.32 10.57
CA VAL A 111 -2.47 20.88 10.40
C VAL A 111 -1.77 21.61 9.27
N ASN A 112 -2.29 21.52 8.04
CA ASN A 112 -1.59 22.03 6.86
C ASN A 112 -1.49 23.56 6.84
N SER A 113 -2.51 24.25 7.35
CA SER A 113 -2.55 25.72 7.43
C SER A 113 -1.73 26.31 8.58
N GLN A 114 -1.18 25.48 9.47
CA GLN A 114 -0.36 25.98 10.58
C GLN A 114 0.99 26.49 10.09
N PRO A 115 1.56 27.54 10.71
CA PRO A 115 2.90 28.01 10.39
C PRO A 115 3.93 26.89 10.51
N LYS A 116 4.81 26.80 9.53
CA LYS A 116 5.94 25.85 9.51
C LYS A 116 7.17 26.45 10.16
#